data_456a3993a8e9c007622583f47183a37c
#
_entry.id   456a3993a8e9c007622583f47183a37c
#
_cell.length_a   1.000
_cell.length_b   1.000
_cell.length_c   1.000
_cell.angle_alpha   90.00
_cell.angle_beta   90.00
_cell.angle_gamma   90.00
#
_symmetry.space_group_name_H-M   'P 1'
#
loop_
_entity.id
_entity.type
_entity.pdbx_description
1 polymer ?
#
loop_
_entity_poly.entity_id
_entity_poly.type
_entity_poly.pdbx_seq_one_letter_code
_entity_poly.pdbx_strand_id
1 'polypeptide(L)'
;MHIAEGVLSAPVLITGAVVAAAGVAYGLKKIQANHFMLAGLLGAAFFVASLIHVPIGFSSAHLILNGFLGVVLGWAAFPVIFVALLLQAVLFQFGGFTVLGVNTATMGLGALAAYGIFYAIAGKSANKRLKLAGFCGGFSAVLISGILT
;
A
#
# COMPACT_ATOMS: atom_id res chain seq x y z
N MET A 1 6.56 6.84 -1.81
CA MET A 1 6.20 7.70 -2.94
C MET A 1 4.81 8.25 -2.67
N HIS A 2 4.69 9.57 -2.62
CA HIS A 2 3.40 10.25 -2.49
C HIS A 2 3.34 11.27 -3.61
N ILE A 3 2.26 11.22 -4.39
CA ILE A 3 1.99 12.26 -5.36
C ILE A 3 1.58 13.50 -4.57
N ALA A 4 2.17 14.65 -4.89
CA ALA A 4 1.84 15.91 -4.23
C ALA A 4 0.54 16.51 -4.78
N GLU A 5 -0.10 17.39 -3.99
CA GLU A 5 -1.26 18.12 -4.43
C GLU A 5 -0.98 19.02 -5.64
N GLY A 6 -1.97 19.19 -6.51
CA GLY A 6 -1.87 20.08 -7.67
C GLY A 6 -1.17 19.52 -8.89
N VAL A 7 -0.63 18.29 -8.83
CA VAL A 7 0.10 17.66 -9.96
C VAL A 7 -0.85 16.91 -10.91
N LEU A 8 -1.95 16.35 -10.37
CA LEU A 8 -2.83 15.47 -11.13
C LEU A 8 -4.06 16.18 -11.67
N SER A 9 -4.50 15.76 -12.87
CA SER A 9 -5.73 16.22 -13.48
C SER A 9 -6.97 15.66 -12.75
N ALA A 10 -8.09 16.39 -12.82
CA ALA A 10 -9.33 16.00 -12.15
C ALA A 10 -9.83 14.57 -12.50
N PRO A 11 -9.77 14.10 -13.79
CA PRO A 11 -10.18 12.73 -14.11
C PRO A 11 -9.36 11.65 -13.38
N VAL A 12 -8.05 11.88 -13.21
CA VAL A 12 -7.16 10.94 -12.49
C VAL A 12 -7.49 10.92 -11.00
N LEU A 13 -7.75 12.08 -10.40
CA LEU A 13 -8.17 12.20 -9.00
C LEU A 13 -9.46 11.44 -8.74
N ILE A 14 -10.46 11.60 -9.61
CA ILE A 14 -11.76 10.93 -9.49
C ILE A 14 -11.59 9.41 -9.64
N THR A 15 -10.87 8.94 -10.67
CA THR A 15 -10.63 7.52 -10.87
C THR A 15 -9.89 6.88 -9.69
N GLY A 16 -8.85 7.53 -9.20
CA GLY A 16 -8.10 7.07 -8.03
C GLY A 16 -8.96 7.00 -6.76
N ALA A 17 -9.82 8.02 -6.55
CA ALA A 17 -10.75 8.04 -5.42
C ALA A 17 -11.77 6.90 -5.50
N VAL A 18 -12.34 6.63 -6.68
CA VAL A 18 -13.29 5.52 -6.89
C VAL A 18 -12.63 4.18 -6.65
N VAL A 19 -11.44 3.95 -7.19
CA VAL A 19 -10.69 2.70 -6.98
C VAL A 19 -10.33 2.51 -5.51
N ALA A 20 -9.87 3.57 -4.84
CA ALA A 20 -9.57 3.53 -3.41
C ALA A 20 -10.81 3.22 -2.57
N ALA A 21 -11.93 3.90 -2.83
CA ALA A 21 -13.18 3.67 -2.13
C ALA A 21 -13.68 2.23 -2.29
N ALA A 22 -13.64 1.70 -3.51
CA ALA A 22 -14.00 0.30 -3.79
C ALA A 22 -13.07 -0.68 -3.06
N GLY A 23 -11.75 -0.44 -3.13
CA GLY A 23 -10.74 -1.26 -2.44
C GLY A 23 -10.91 -1.23 -0.93
N VAL A 24 -11.13 -0.05 -0.34
CA VAL A 24 -11.37 0.11 1.10
C VAL A 24 -12.66 -0.59 1.51
N ALA A 25 -13.77 -0.36 0.78
CA ALA A 25 -15.05 -0.98 1.10
C ALA A 25 -14.99 -2.50 1.02
N TYR A 26 -14.32 -3.06 0.01
CA TYR A 26 -14.14 -4.50 -0.11
C TYR A 26 -13.16 -5.03 0.95
N GLY A 27 -12.07 -4.32 1.22
CA GLY A 27 -11.08 -4.67 2.23
C GLY A 27 -11.68 -4.73 3.63
N LEU A 28 -12.54 -3.77 3.99
CA LEU A 28 -13.25 -3.76 5.28
C LEU A 28 -14.11 -5.01 5.47
N LYS A 29 -14.77 -5.49 4.41
CA LYS A 29 -15.56 -6.74 4.46
C LYS A 29 -14.69 -7.98 4.68
N LYS A 30 -13.39 -7.91 4.37
CA LYS A 30 -12.46 -9.03 4.50
C LYS A 30 -11.68 -9.03 5.83
N ILE A 31 -11.73 -7.95 6.60
CA ILE A 31 -11.10 -7.91 7.92
C ILE A 31 -11.91 -8.80 8.87
N GLN A 32 -11.26 -9.82 9.39
CA GLN A 32 -11.82 -10.69 10.43
C GLN A 32 -11.54 -10.08 11.81
N ALA A 33 -12.45 -10.28 12.76
CA ALA A 33 -12.34 -9.69 14.10
C ALA A 33 -11.04 -10.06 14.82
N ASN A 34 -10.55 -11.27 14.66
CA ASN A 34 -9.27 -11.75 15.22
C ASN A 34 -8.02 -11.11 14.56
N HIS A 35 -8.16 -10.47 13.41
CA HIS A 35 -7.06 -9.82 12.70
C HIS A 35 -7.00 -8.30 12.90
N PHE A 36 -7.93 -7.69 13.63
CA PHE A 36 -7.91 -6.24 13.86
C PHE A 36 -6.63 -5.76 14.54
N MET A 37 -6.16 -6.50 15.55
CA MET A 37 -4.93 -6.14 16.28
C MET A 37 -3.71 -6.21 15.35
N LEU A 38 -3.63 -7.25 14.51
CA LEU A 38 -2.55 -7.40 13.52
C LEU A 38 -2.62 -6.29 12.47
N ALA A 39 -3.81 -5.97 11.96
CA ALA A 39 -4.00 -4.89 11.00
C ALA A 39 -3.60 -3.52 11.56
N GLY A 40 -3.95 -3.25 12.82
CA GLY A 40 -3.54 -2.04 13.54
C GLY A 40 -2.02 -1.95 13.73
N LEU A 41 -1.39 -3.05 14.17
CA LEU A 41 0.07 -3.12 14.35
C LEU A 41 0.81 -2.90 13.01
N LEU A 42 0.37 -3.58 11.96
CA LEU A 42 0.97 -3.45 10.63
C LEU A 42 0.72 -2.06 10.04
N GLY A 43 -0.45 -1.47 10.28
CA GLY A 43 -0.75 -0.09 9.89
C GLY A 43 0.16 0.92 10.58
N ALA A 44 0.40 0.76 11.88
CA ALA A 44 1.34 1.58 12.62
C ALA A 44 2.78 1.42 12.12
N ALA A 45 3.20 0.18 11.84
CA ALA A 45 4.52 -0.10 11.27
C ALA A 45 4.69 0.55 9.88
N PHE A 46 3.67 0.43 9.02
CA PHE A 46 3.65 1.08 7.70
C PHE A 46 3.71 2.60 7.82
N PHE A 47 2.92 3.18 8.73
CA PHE A 47 2.90 4.61 8.99
C PHE A 47 4.30 5.12 9.38
N VAL A 48 4.93 4.50 10.38
CA VAL A 48 6.27 4.90 10.85
C VAL A 48 7.33 4.66 9.79
N ALA A 49 7.31 3.51 9.11
CA ALA A 49 8.29 3.18 8.09
C ALA A 49 8.25 4.17 6.90
N SER A 50 7.07 4.60 6.51
CA SER A 50 6.90 5.54 5.39
C SER A 50 7.30 6.98 5.73
N LEU A 51 7.50 7.32 7.02
CA LEU A 51 8.11 8.59 7.43
C LEU A 51 9.63 8.58 7.24
N ILE A 52 10.24 7.39 7.21
CA ILE A 52 11.67 7.23 6.96
C ILE A 52 11.92 7.44 5.47
N HIS A 53 12.56 8.54 5.13
CA HIS A 53 12.93 8.86 3.76
C HIS A 53 14.44 9.08 3.66
N VAL A 54 15.00 8.56 2.57
CA VAL A 54 16.41 8.75 2.23
C VAL A 54 16.49 9.65 1.01
N PRO A 55 17.10 10.82 1.10
CA PRO A 55 17.28 11.69 -0.06
C PRO A 55 18.26 11.03 -1.05
N ILE A 56 17.82 10.89 -2.30
CA ILE A 56 18.62 10.33 -3.39
C ILE A 56 18.68 11.38 -4.49
N GLY A 57 19.70 12.24 -4.45
CA GLY A 57 19.84 13.34 -5.41
C GLY A 57 18.66 14.32 -5.33
N PHE A 58 17.95 14.50 -6.45
CA PHE A 58 16.79 15.39 -6.54
C PHE A 58 15.46 14.74 -6.10
N SER A 59 15.49 13.50 -5.66
CA SER A 59 14.31 12.72 -5.24
C SER A 59 14.53 12.12 -3.85
N SER A 60 13.49 11.54 -3.27
CA SER A 60 13.57 10.80 -2.00
C SER A 60 12.93 9.42 -2.14
N ALA A 61 13.64 8.41 -1.62
CA ALA A 61 13.09 7.09 -1.47
C ALA A 61 12.50 6.92 -0.06
N HIS A 62 11.26 6.45 -0.02
CA HIS A 62 10.59 6.11 1.24
C HIS A 62 10.61 4.61 1.45
N LEU A 63 10.71 4.18 2.71
CA LEU A 63 10.61 2.77 3.05
C LEU A 63 9.13 2.34 2.96
N ILE A 64 8.75 1.71 1.85
CA ILE A 64 7.38 1.31 1.58
C ILE A 64 7.18 -0.16 1.95
N LEU A 65 6.34 -0.43 2.93
CA LEU A 65 5.99 -1.78 3.38
C LEU A 65 4.68 -2.30 2.78
N ASN A 66 4.16 -1.67 1.71
CA ASN A 66 2.88 -2.05 1.11
C ASN A 66 2.86 -3.51 0.62
N GLY A 67 3.96 -4.00 0.06
CA GLY A 67 4.08 -5.40 -0.34
C GLY A 67 3.95 -6.36 0.84
N PHE A 68 4.56 -6.04 1.98
CA PHE A 68 4.44 -6.83 3.20
C PHE A 68 3.00 -6.82 3.74
N LEU A 69 2.36 -5.63 3.79
CA LEU A 69 0.95 -5.53 4.14
C LEU A 69 0.06 -6.39 3.22
N GLY A 70 0.33 -6.33 1.92
CA GLY A 70 -0.41 -7.11 0.93
C GLY A 70 -0.31 -8.61 1.19
N VAL A 71 0.91 -9.13 1.38
CA VAL A 71 1.14 -10.56 1.64
C VAL A 71 0.44 -11.04 2.91
N VAL A 72 0.44 -10.23 3.97
CA VAL A 72 -0.13 -10.62 5.28
C VAL A 72 -1.64 -10.37 5.35
N LEU A 73 -2.12 -9.22 4.85
CA LEU A 73 -3.50 -8.78 5.01
C LEU A 73 -4.36 -8.98 3.75
N GLY A 74 -3.74 -9.23 2.59
CA GLY A 74 -4.47 -9.34 1.32
C GLY A 74 -5.30 -8.07 1.05
N TRP A 75 -6.58 -8.23 0.80
CA TRP A 75 -7.51 -7.12 0.56
C TRP A 75 -7.66 -6.16 1.74
N ALA A 76 -7.47 -6.63 2.96
CA ALA A 76 -7.53 -5.79 4.15
C ALA A 76 -6.37 -4.78 4.23
N ALA A 77 -5.35 -4.89 3.37
CA ALA A 77 -4.30 -3.88 3.23
C ALA A 77 -4.85 -2.52 2.77
N PHE A 78 -5.91 -2.47 1.93
CA PHE A 78 -6.49 -1.21 1.44
C PHE A 78 -6.94 -0.27 2.56
N PRO A 79 -7.85 -0.67 3.48
CA PRO A 79 -8.26 0.21 4.57
C PRO A 79 -7.11 0.57 5.51
N VAL A 80 -6.16 -0.33 5.73
CA VAL A 80 -4.99 -0.06 6.57
C VAL A 80 -4.08 1.00 5.94
N ILE A 81 -3.78 0.87 4.64
CA ILE A 81 -3.00 1.87 3.88
C ILE A 81 -3.74 3.21 3.86
N PHE A 82 -5.05 3.20 3.60
CA PHE A 82 -5.85 4.43 3.58
C PHE A 82 -5.76 5.20 4.90
N VAL A 83 -5.96 4.52 6.03
CA VAL A 83 -5.88 5.15 7.36
C VAL A 83 -4.47 5.69 7.62
N ALA A 84 -3.43 4.94 7.28
CA ALA A 84 -2.06 5.39 7.46
C ALA A 84 -1.74 6.64 6.62
N LEU A 85 -2.15 6.66 5.34
CA LEU A 85 -1.96 7.82 4.45
C LEU A 85 -2.80 9.03 4.90
N LEU A 86 -4.01 8.80 5.40
CA LEU A 86 -4.84 9.85 5.96
C LEU A 86 -4.16 10.50 7.18
N LEU A 87 -3.63 9.70 8.09
CA LEU A 87 -2.88 10.21 9.25
C LEU A 87 -1.63 10.98 8.81
N GLN A 88 -0.93 10.53 7.77
CA GLN A 88 0.23 11.26 7.23
C GLN A 88 -0.18 12.61 6.61
N ALA A 89 -1.30 12.65 5.90
CA ALA A 89 -1.81 13.90 5.34
C ALA A 89 -2.20 14.89 6.45
N VAL A 90 -2.86 14.41 7.52
CA VAL A 90 -3.31 15.24 8.64
C VAL A 90 -2.14 15.73 9.51
N LEU A 91 -1.22 14.84 9.87
CA LEU A 91 -0.17 15.13 10.86
C LEU A 91 1.08 15.74 10.24
N PHE A 92 1.42 15.37 9.01
CA PHE A 92 2.68 15.73 8.37
C PHE A 92 2.51 16.45 7.03
N GLN A 93 1.27 16.63 6.56
CA GLN A 93 0.95 17.23 5.26
C GLN A 93 1.61 16.49 4.08
N PHE A 94 1.87 15.19 4.23
CA PHE A 94 2.43 14.37 3.16
C PHE A 94 1.35 13.94 2.18
N GLY A 95 1.57 14.20 0.89
CA GLY A 95 0.64 13.92 -0.18
C GLY A 95 -0.44 15.00 -0.29
N GLY A 96 -1.42 14.96 0.57
CA GLY A 96 -2.56 15.86 0.63
C GLY A 96 -3.90 15.16 0.47
N PHE A 97 -4.99 15.87 0.76
CA PHE A 97 -6.34 15.28 0.77
C PHE A 97 -6.87 14.97 -0.63
N THR A 98 -6.55 15.82 -1.62
CA THR A 98 -7.04 15.64 -2.99
C THR A 98 -6.46 14.40 -3.65
N VAL A 99 -5.19 14.10 -3.38
CA VAL A 99 -4.47 12.95 -3.95
C VAL A 99 -4.52 11.69 -3.09
N LEU A 100 -5.17 11.75 -1.91
CA LEU A 100 -5.25 10.63 -0.98
C LEU A 100 -5.83 9.37 -1.63
N GLY A 101 -6.88 9.53 -2.46
CA GLY A 101 -7.49 8.43 -3.20
C GLY A 101 -6.51 7.77 -4.18
N VAL A 102 -5.79 8.57 -4.95
CA VAL A 102 -4.80 8.05 -5.92
C VAL A 102 -3.66 7.35 -5.19
N ASN A 103 -3.09 7.97 -4.16
CA ASN A 103 -2.01 7.39 -3.37
C ASN A 103 -2.45 6.06 -2.70
N THR A 104 -3.69 6.00 -2.20
CA THR A 104 -4.26 4.76 -1.66
C THR A 104 -4.44 3.69 -2.73
N ALA A 105 -4.94 4.06 -3.91
CA ALA A 105 -5.15 3.14 -5.02
C ALA A 105 -3.81 2.56 -5.51
N THR A 106 -2.81 3.40 -5.77
CA THR A 106 -1.49 2.95 -6.27
C THR A 106 -0.79 2.03 -5.29
N MET A 107 -0.77 2.37 -4.00
CA MET A 107 -0.16 1.53 -2.97
C MET A 107 -0.96 0.27 -2.67
N GLY A 108 -2.29 0.37 -2.68
CA GLY A 108 -3.19 -0.76 -2.46
C GLY A 108 -3.13 -1.78 -3.59
N LEU A 109 -3.09 -1.33 -4.85
CA LEU A 109 -2.89 -2.22 -6.01
C LEU A 109 -1.52 -2.90 -5.98
N GLY A 110 -0.46 -2.18 -5.61
CA GLY A 110 0.85 -2.77 -5.37
C GLY A 110 0.82 -3.85 -4.28
N ALA A 111 0.11 -3.60 -3.18
CA ALA A 111 -0.08 -4.57 -2.11
C ALA A 111 -0.82 -5.83 -2.58
N LEU A 112 -1.89 -5.69 -3.39
CA LEU A 112 -2.61 -6.83 -3.96
C LEU A 112 -1.77 -7.62 -4.95
N ALA A 113 -0.96 -6.96 -5.75
CA ALA A 113 -0.04 -7.64 -6.66
C ALA A 113 0.98 -8.49 -5.87
N ALA A 114 1.53 -7.95 -4.78
CA ALA A 114 2.40 -8.71 -3.89
C ALA A 114 1.69 -9.95 -3.31
N TYR A 115 0.45 -9.78 -2.86
CA TYR A 115 -0.39 -10.87 -2.39
C TYR A 115 -0.56 -11.97 -3.44
N GLY A 116 -0.99 -11.60 -4.65
CA GLY A 116 -1.22 -12.54 -5.74
C GLY A 116 0.05 -13.30 -6.14
N ILE A 117 1.17 -12.58 -6.33
CA ILE A 117 2.45 -13.16 -6.72
C ILE A 117 3.00 -14.07 -5.62
N PHE A 118 2.93 -13.61 -4.36
CA PHE A 118 3.39 -14.41 -3.23
C PHE A 118 2.67 -15.76 -3.18
N TYR A 119 1.34 -15.76 -3.24
CA TYR A 119 0.56 -16.99 -3.17
C TYR A 119 0.67 -17.86 -4.43
N ALA A 120 0.88 -17.26 -5.59
CA ALA A 120 1.14 -18.01 -6.83
C ALA A 120 2.48 -18.77 -6.77
N ILE A 121 3.53 -18.16 -6.20
CA ILE A 121 4.86 -18.79 -6.08
C ILE A 121 4.92 -19.74 -4.89
N ALA A 122 4.38 -19.35 -3.72
CA ALA A 122 4.40 -20.16 -2.51
C ALA A 122 3.57 -21.44 -2.68
N GLY A 123 2.42 -21.36 -3.38
CA GLY A 123 1.54 -22.49 -3.65
C GLY A 123 1.18 -23.29 -2.41
N LYS A 124 0.90 -24.58 -2.58
CA LYS A 124 0.64 -25.52 -1.48
C LYS A 124 1.92 -25.97 -0.75
N SER A 125 3.12 -25.63 -1.28
CA SER A 125 4.43 -26.07 -0.75
C SER A 125 5.22 -24.89 -0.20
N ALA A 126 4.65 -24.22 0.82
CA ALA A 126 5.13 -22.95 1.36
C ALA A 126 6.61 -22.97 1.82
N ASN A 127 7.13 -24.09 2.29
CA ASN A 127 8.39 -24.11 3.04
C ASN A 127 9.66 -23.92 2.18
N LYS A 128 9.67 -24.39 0.91
CA LYS A 128 10.87 -24.30 0.06
C LYS A 128 10.98 -23.03 -0.78
N ARG A 129 9.85 -22.33 -1.04
CA ARG A 129 9.81 -21.16 -1.93
C ARG A 129 9.46 -19.86 -1.24
N LEU A 130 9.35 -19.85 0.09
CA LEU A 130 8.88 -18.70 0.86
C LEU A 130 9.77 -17.46 0.67
N LYS A 131 11.09 -17.65 0.65
CA LYS A 131 12.05 -16.55 0.43
C LYS A 131 11.91 -15.94 -0.96
N LEU A 132 11.77 -16.78 -1.98
CA LEU A 132 11.58 -16.32 -3.37
C LEU A 132 10.22 -15.64 -3.53
N ALA A 133 9.16 -16.22 -2.98
CA ALA A 133 7.82 -15.63 -3.02
C ALA A 133 7.77 -14.26 -2.32
N GLY A 134 8.42 -14.13 -1.15
CA GLY A 134 8.53 -12.87 -0.44
C GLY A 134 9.31 -11.80 -1.22
N PHE A 135 10.45 -12.19 -1.81
CA PHE A 135 11.23 -11.29 -2.63
C PHE A 135 10.45 -10.82 -3.88
N CYS A 136 9.89 -11.75 -4.65
CA CYS A 136 9.13 -11.41 -5.86
C CYS A 136 7.87 -10.60 -5.53
N GLY A 137 7.16 -10.94 -4.44
CA GLY A 137 5.99 -10.18 -3.98
C GLY A 137 6.36 -8.76 -3.57
N GLY A 138 7.37 -8.58 -2.74
CA GLY A 138 7.84 -7.26 -2.32
C GLY A 138 8.35 -6.41 -3.49
N PHE A 139 9.15 -7.01 -4.37
CA PHE A 139 9.68 -6.33 -5.55
C PHE A 139 8.57 -5.88 -6.50
N SER A 140 7.58 -6.74 -6.76
CA SER A 140 6.44 -6.39 -7.61
C SER A 140 5.57 -5.26 -7.02
N ALA A 141 5.40 -5.23 -5.70
CA ALA A 141 4.66 -4.15 -5.05
C ALA A 141 5.31 -2.80 -5.28
N VAL A 142 6.64 -2.72 -5.12
CA VAL A 142 7.41 -1.48 -5.34
C VAL A 142 7.37 -1.07 -6.80
N LEU A 143 7.56 -2.02 -7.74
CA LEU A 143 7.52 -1.75 -9.18
C LEU A 143 6.14 -1.22 -9.60
N ILE A 144 5.06 -1.91 -9.23
CA ILE A 144 3.70 -1.53 -9.63
C ILE A 144 3.33 -0.19 -9.01
N SER A 145 3.60 0.01 -7.73
CA SER A 145 3.37 1.31 -7.10
C SER A 145 4.19 2.43 -7.75
N GLY A 146 5.44 2.16 -8.14
CA GLY A 146 6.30 3.12 -8.82
C GLY A 146 5.87 3.45 -10.25
N ILE A 147 5.34 2.49 -10.99
CA ILE A 147 4.84 2.71 -12.36
C ILE A 147 3.51 3.49 -12.34
N LEU A 148 2.69 3.27 -11.30
CA LEU A 148 1.39 3.93 -11.15
C LEU A 148 1.49 5.34 -10.52
N THR A 149 2.66 5.72 -10.04
CA THR A 149 2.95 7.05 -9.45
C THR A 149 3.61 7.97 -10.45
#